data_8cb6f157ebe61590f5d642b95b43844d
#
_entry.id   8cb6f157ebe61590f5d642b95b43844d
#
_cell.length_a   1.000
_cell.length_b   1.000
_cell.length_c   1.000
_cell.angle_alpha   90.00
_cell.angle_beta   90.00
_cell.angle_gamma   90.00
#
_symmetry.space_group_name_H-M   'P 1'
#
loop_
_entity.id
_entity.type
_entity.pdbx_description
1 polymer ?
#
loop_
_entity_poly.entity_id
_entity_poly.type
_entity_poly.pdbx_seq_one_letter_code
_entity_poly.pdbx_strand_id
1 'polypeptide(L)'
;MRSPRFCSVLRPLRLGAGLLLLLLPAVGTAQRSAAETGGRWSLRPGVGYTVGALVPTPLPAELRSIAHYSPVGGLRFGADAVYRTGGRVDLSLGAYFTDRGMDSEVRVAGYRTRVVRGAQQLSGYFFGTNATRARLRGLFVPLALRYPLGRCTLTGGAYLEWYSLRQFSGTASDGYLRVERPTGDKVLFGPKNDGSASYDFSDELNDSGFGVHLGAEYALSPRFLLNAQLTWGLTPAFDGSFTAVPTPLHPLGFTLGVNYVIGGGR
;
A
#
# COMPACT_ATOMS: atom_id res chain seq x y z
N MET A 1 -26.69 29.58 42.37
CA MET A 1 -25.84 28.41 42.06
C MET A 1 -25.56 28.39 40.57
N ARG A 2 -24.29 28.67 40.19
CA ARG A 2 -23.85 28.85 38.81
C ARG A 2 -23.31 27.54 38.25
N SER A 3 -23.82 27.09 37.15
CA SER A 3 -23.26 25.97 36.36
C SER A 3 -22.11 26.40 35.47
N PRO A 4 -20.99 25.67 35.33
CA PRO A 4 -19.93 26.02 34.41
C PRO A 4 -20.25 25.49 33.00
N ARG A 5 -20.15 26.38 32.02
CA ARG A 5 -20.21 26.07 30.58
C ARG A 5 -18.90 25.46 30.15
N PHE A 6 -18.92 24.21 29.71
CA PHE A 6 -17.81 23.60 28.96
C PHE A 6 -17.81 24.11 27.52
N CYS A 7 -16.75 24.85 27.18
CA CYS A 7 -16.50 25.34 25.85
C CYS A 7 -15.78 24.26 25.04
N SER A 8 -16.49 23.62 24.10
CA SER A 8 -15.93 22.69 23.13
C SER A 8 -15.21 23.45 22.01
N VAL A 9 -13.89 23.40 22.02
CA VAL A 9 -13.07 23.91 20.89
C VAL A 9 -12.85 22.75 19.92
N LEU A 10 -13.77 22.54 19.01
CA LEU A 10 -13.58 21.76 17.79
C LEU A 10 -13.03 22.70 16.71
N ARG A 11 -11.72 22.65 16.49
CA ARG A 11 -11.11 23.23 15.28
C ARG A 11 -11.21 22.20 14.15
N PRO A 12 -11.89 22.47 13.04
CA PRO A 12 -11.82 21.63 11.85
C PRO A 12 -10.47 21.84 11.17
N LEU A 13 -9.69 20.78 11.07
CA LEU A 13 -8.47 20.71 10.27
C LEU A 13 -8.87 20.74 8.79
N ARG A 14 -9.02 21.95 8.23
CA ARG A 14 -9.17 22.15 6.78
C ARG A 14 -7.77 22.08 6.15
N LEU A 15 -7.29 20.88 5.86
CA LEU A 15 -6.14 20.65 4.99
C LEU A 15 -6.66 20.45 3.56
N GLY A 16 -6.50 21.45 2.80
CA GLY A 16 -6.08 21.71 1.46
C GLY A 16 -6.37 20.65 0.39
N ALA A 17 -7.67 20.51 -0.02
CA ALA A 17 -8.04 19.92 -1.31
C ALA A 17 -7.80 20.91 -2.49
N GLY A 18 -7.09 22.01 -2.27
CA GLY A 18 -6.93 23.12 -3.24
C GLY A 18 -5.69 23.10 -4.12
N LEU A 19 -4.75 22.16 -3.94
CA LEU A 19 -3.44 22.25 -4.63
C LEU A 19 -3.29 21.33 -5.85
N LEU A 20 -4.30 20.57 -6.24
CA LEU A 20 -4.19 19.62 -7.37
C LEU A 20 -4.74 20.15 -8.71
N LEU A 21 -5.31 21.35 -8.75
CA LEU A 21 -6.02 21.87 -9.95
C LEU A 21 -5.32 23.03 -10.69
N LEU A 22 -4.10 23.41 -10.30
CA LEU A 22 -3.38 24.56 -10.90
C LEU A 22 -2.17 24.19 -11.78
N LEU A 23 -2.01 22.92 -12.16
CA LEU A 23 -0.90 22.48 -13.02
C LEU A 23 -1.37 21.86 -14.35
N LEU A 24 -2.36 22.47 -15.01
CA LEU A 24 -2.60 22.28 -16.43
C LEU A 24 -1.91 23.42 -17.21
N PRO A 25 -0.62 23.35 -17.51
CA PRO A 25 -0.05 24.24 -18.49
C PRO A 25 -0.38 23.68 -19.88
N ALA A 26 -0.69 24.61 -20.77
CA ALA A 26 -0.97 24.41 -22.17
C ALA A 26 -0.15 23.26 -22.79
N VAL A 27 -0.85 22.37 -23.50
CA VAL A 27 -0.28 21.36 -24.37
C VAL A 27 0.46 22.10 -25.49
N GLY A 28 1.68 22.54 -25.20
CA GLY A 28 2.63 22.95 -26.22
C GLY A 28 3.15 21.70 -26.89
N THR A 29 2.88 21.52 -28.17
CA THR A 29 3.48 20.49 -29.02
C THR A 29 5.00 20.69 -29.06
N ALA A 30 5.70 20.10 -28.08
CA ALA A 30 7.14 19.99 -28.15
C ALA A 30 7.45 18.91 -29.20
N GLN A 31 7.67 19.37 -30.47
CA GLN A 31 8.24 18.52 -31.50
C GLN A 31 9.54 17.91 -30.96
N ARG A 32 9.56 16.60 -30.87
CA ARG A 32 10.80 15.85 -30.69
C ARG A 32 11.67 16.08 -31.90
N SER A 33 12.68 16.93 -31.78
CA SER A 33 13.73 17.07 -32.78
C SER A 33 14.45 15.74 -32.94
N ALA A 34 14.28 15.10 -34.07
CA ALA A 34 14.91 13.84 -34.44
C ALA A 34 16.34 14.09 -34.94
N ALA A 35 17.25 14.52 -34.06
CA ALA A 35 18.68 14.53 -34.35
C ALA A 35 19.43 14.63 -33.01
N GLU A 36 19.61 13.49 -32.35
CA GLU A 36 20.62 13.44 -31.27
C GLU A 36 21.23 12.05 -31.18
N THR A 37 22.51 11.99 -31.40
CA THR A 37 23.48 10.94 -31.09
C THR A 37 23.62 10.72 -29.59
N GLY A 38 22.51 10.72 -28.85
CA GLY A 38 22.45 10.43 -27.43
C GLY A 38 22.15 8.96 -27.23
N GLY A 39 22.87 8.31 -26.31
CA GLY A 39 22.69 6.90 -26.02
C GLY A 39 21.24 6.50 -25.78
N ARG A 40 20.82 5.35 -26.26
CA ARG A 40 19.45 4.81 -26.11
C ARG A 40 19.09 4.52 -24.66
N TRP A 41 20.07 4.49 -23.75
CA TRP A 41 19.90 4.18 -22.35
C TRP A 41 20.00 5.41 -21.47
N SER A 42 19.15 5.49 -20.48
CA SER A 42 19.27 6.43 -19.36
C SER A 42 19.02 5.72 -18.04
N LEU A 43 19.79 6.08 -17.02
CA LEU A 43 19.59 5.65 -15.64
C LEU A 43 18.85 6.75 -14.88
N ARG A 44 17.87 6.36 -14.08
CA ARG A 44 17.04 7.29 -13.33
C ARG A 44 16.97 6.91 -11.86
N PRO A 45 18.01 7.23 -11.06
CA PRO A 45 17.90 7.09 -9.61
C PRO A 45 16.74 7.95 -9.09
N GLY A 46 16.04 7.43 -8.11
CA GLY A 46 14.87 8.09 -7.54
C GLY A 46 14.67 7.79 -6.07
N VAL A 47 14.01 8.73 -5.42
CA VAL A 47 13.56 8.63 -4.05
C VAL A 47 12.11 9.06 -3.97
N GLY A 48 11.33 8.42 -3.11
CA GLY A 48 9.94 8.70 -2.93
C GLY A 48 9.40 8.22 -1.59
N TYR A 49 8.13 8.44 -1.41
CA TYR A 49 7.38 7.98 -0.27
C TYR A 49 6.21 7.13 -0.76
N THR A 50 6.13 5.89 -0.28
CA THR A 50 5.06 4.95 -0.62
C THR A 50 4.14 4.80 0.57
N VAL A 51 2.85 4.98 0.35
CA VAL A 51 1.80 4.57 1.29
C VAL A 51 1.16 3.30 0.76
N GLY A 52 0.77 2.39 1.65
CA GLY A 52 0.19 1.13 1.20
C GLY A 52 -0.78 0.52 2.18
N ALA A 53 -1.43 -0.54 1.73
CA ALA A 53 -2.42 -1.28 2.47
C ALA A 53 -2.49 -2.72 2.01
N LEU A 54 -3.05 -3.59 2.84
CA LEU A 54 -3.57 -4.90 2.45
C LEU A 54 -5.10 -4.78 2.37
N VAL A 55 -5.64 -4.91 1.17
CA VAL A 55 -7.06 -4.70 0.90
C VAL A 55 -7.74 -6.04 0.66
N PRO A 56 -8.80 -6.36 1.42
CA PRO A 56 -9.59 -7.56 1.19
C PRO A 56 -10.36 -7.46 -0.14
N THR A 57 -10.27 -8.52 -0.95
CA THR A 57 -10.95 -8.58 -2.24
C THR A 57 -11.56 -9.96 -2.43
N PRO A 58 -12.91 -10.11 -2.40
CA PRO A 58 -13.93 -9.07 -2.13
C PRO A 58 -13.97 -8.63 -0.66
N LEU A 59 -14.72 -7.56 -0.35
CA LEU A 59 -14.95 -7.15 1.04
C LEU A 59 -15.70 -8.25 1.79
N PRO A 60 -15.22 -8.67 3.00
CA PRO A 60 -15.87 -9.71 3.77
C PRO A 60 -17.26 -9.27 4.27
N ALA A 61 -18.23 -10.18 4.19
CA ALA A 61 -19.59 -9.93 4.70
C ALA A 61 -19.63 -9.77 6.24
N GLU A 62 -18.64 -10.26 6.93
CA GLU A 62 -18.45 -10.19 8.39
C GLU A 62 -18.01 -8.81 8.87
N LEU A 63 -17.52 -7.96 7.97
CA LEU A 63 -17.12 -6.58 8.29
C LEU A 63 -18.38 -5.72 8.58
N ARG A 64 -18.48 -5.19 9.79
CA ARG A 64 -19.60 -4.35 10.22
C ARG A 64 -19.32 -2.87 10.13
N SER A 65 -18.15 -2.45 10.57
CA SER A 65 -17.70 -1.07 10.47
C SER A 65 -16.17 -0.98 10.52
N ILE A 66 -15.64 0.05 9.87
CA ILE A 66 -14.24 0.44 9.95
C ILE A 66 -14.18 1.61 10.93
N ALA A 67 -13.63 1.39 12.13
CA ALA A 67 -13.48 2.43 13.14
C ALA A 67 -12.27 3.30 12.85
N HIS A 68 -11.17 2.69 12.40
CA HIS A 68 -9.95 3.36 12.03
C HIS A 68 -9.27 2.63 10.87
N TYR A 69 -8.72 3.39 9.94
CA TYR A 69 -7.89 2.87 8.87
C TYR A 69 -6.84 3.91 8.51
N SER A 70 -5.58 3.57 8.70
CA SER A 70 -4.45 4.44 8.41
C SER A 70 -3.44 3.68 7.55
N PRO A 71 -3.31 4.01 6.25
CA PRO A 71 -2.20 3.52 5.45
C PRO A 71 -0.91 4.10 6.03
N VAL A 72 0.04 3.23 6.33
CA VAL A 72 1.35 3.62 6.84
C VAL A 72 2.34 3.60 5.71
N GLY A 73 3.03 4.70 5.53
CA GLY A 73 4.02 4.85 4.47
C GLY A 73 5.44 4.70 4.95
N GLY A 74 6.32 4.54 3.97
CA GLY A 74 7.76 4.47 4.16
C GLY A 74 8.52 4.98 2.95
N LEU A 75 9.83 5.03 3.10
CA LEU A 75 10.73 5.46 2.04
C LEU A 75 10.76 4.42 0.91
N ARG A 76 10.82 4.93 -0.31
CA ARG A 76 11.18 4.18 -1.51
C ARG A 76 12.42 4.82 -2.12
N PHE A 77 13.41 4.02 -2.46
CA PHE A 77 14.60 4.48 -3.16
C PHE A 77 15.15 3.39 -4.08
N GLY A 78 15.74 3.80 -5.18
CA GLY A 78 16.25 2.88 -6.21
C GLY A 78 16.50 3.57 -7.51
N ALA A 79 16.44 2.83 -8.62
CA ALA A 79 16.64 3.40 -9.95
C ALA A 79 15.87 2.63 -11.02
N ASP A 80 15.53 3.32 -12.12
CA ASP A 80 15.07 2.73 -13.37
C ASP A 80 16.17 2.84 -14.44
N ALA A 81 16.41 1.75 -15.16
CA ALA A 81 17.08 1.76 -16.45
C ALA A 81 16.02 1.92 -17.54
N VAL A 82 16.09 2.98 -18.33
CA VAL A 82 15.15 3.29 -19.39
C VAL A 82 15.81 3.13 -20.74
N TYR A 83 15.21 2.32 -21.61
CA TYR A 83 15.62 2.11 -22.99
C TYR A 83 14.68 2.85 -23.93
N ARG A 84 15.22 3.78 -24.70
CA ARG A 84 14.50 4.48 -25.77
C ARG A 84 14.47 3.61 -27.01
N THR A 85 13.29 3.17 -27.40
CA THR A 85 13.12 2.33 -28.59
C THR A 85 13.27 3.13 -29.89
N GLY A 86 13.15 4.45 -29.82
CA GLY A 86 13.06 5.34 -31.00
C GLY A 86 11.62 5.43 -31.56
N GLY A 87 10.71 4.62 -31.04
CA GLY A 87 9.28 4.65 -31.37
C GLY A 87 8.45 5.52 -30.41
N ARG A 88 7.14 5.22 -30.35
CA ARG A 88 6.19 5.93 -29.48
C ARG A 88 6.29 5.50 -28.01
N VAL A 89 6.85 4.33 -27.75
CA VAL A 89 6.88 3.70 -26.43
C VAL A 89 8.32 3.35 -26.07
N ASP A 90 8.77 3.74 -24.89
CA ASP A 90 10.03 3.34 -24.31
C ASP A 90 9.81 2.20 -23.31
N LEU A 91 10.88 1.49 -22.96
CA LEU A 91 10.87 0.42 -21.96
C LEU A 91 11.62 0.85 -20.72
N SER A 92 11.21 0.39 -19.54
CA SER A 92 12.00 0.55 -18.32
C SER A 92 11.96 -0.68 -17.47
N LEU A 93 13.10 -0.94 -16.82
CA LEU A 93 13.25 -1.93 -15.76
C LEU A 93 13.83 -1.22 -14.54
N GLY A 94 13.17 -1.36 -13.40
CA GLY A 94 13.59 -0.72 -12.15
C GLY A 94 13.98 -1.72 -11.08
N ALA A 95 14.67 -1.19 -10.07
CA ALA A 95 14.91 -1.88 -8.81
C ALA A 95 14.83 -0.87 -7.68
N TYR A 96 13.92 -1.09 -6.73
CA TYR A 96 13.64 -0.18 -5.63
C TYR A 96 13.51 -0.93 -4.32
N PHE A 97 14.06 -0.36 -3.27
CA PHE A 97 13.67 -0.74 -1.92
C PHE A 97 12.39 0.01 -1.55
N THR A 98 11.42 -0.70 -0.98
CA THR A 98 10.13 -0.14 -0.57
C THR A 98 9.78 -0.53 0.85
N ASP A 99 9.10 0.36 1.57
CA ASP A 99 8.51 0.10 2.87
C ASP A 99 7.07 0.65 2.88
N ARG A 100 6.11 -0.18 3.27
CA ARG A 100 4.70 0.20 3.33
C ARG A 100 3.95 -0.64 4.35
N GLY A 101 2.81 -0.16 4.80
CA GLY A 101 1.99 -0.90 5.76
C GLY A 101 0.65 -0.25 6.01
N MET A 102 -0.06 -0.78 7.00
CA MET A 102 -1.32 -0.22 7.48
C MET A 102 -1.51 -0.50 8.96
N ASP A 103 -2.22 0.40 9.61
CA ASP A 103 -2.85 0.19 10.91
C ASP A 103 -4.37 0.29 10.70
N SER A 104 -5.11 -0.72 11.14
CA SER A 104 -6.56 -0.74 10.99
C SER A 104 -7.24 -1.22 12.27
N GLU A 105 -8.43 -0.68 12.53
CA GLU A 105 -9.31 -1.13 13.60
C GLU A 105 -10.71 -1.30 13.02
N VAL A 106 -11.19 -2.54 13.03
CA VAL A 106 -12.45 -2.92 12.40
C VAL A 106 -13.32 -3.68 13.39
N ARG A 107 -14.64 -3.44 13.33
CA ARG A 107 -15.61 -4.26 14.06
C ARG A 107 -16.10 -5.36 13.15
N VAL A 108 -16.03 -6.58 13.66
CA VAL A 108 -16.39 -7.80 12.92
C VAL A 108 -17.42 -8.62 13.67
N ALA A 109 -18.22 -9.41 12.93
CA ALA A 109 -19.19 -10.31 13.50
C ALA A 109 -19.18 -11.65 12.75
N GLY A 110 -18.78 -12.72 13.44
CA GLY A 110 -18.66 -14.06 12.88
C GLY A 110 -17.42 -14.28 12.02
N TYR A 111 -16.40 -13.46 12.19
CA TYR A 111 -15.13 -13.57 11.46
C TYR A 111 -14.33 -14.77 11.97
N ARG A 112 -14.01 -15.73 11.11
CA ARG A 112 -13.20 -16.89 11.48
C ARG A 112 -11.76 -16.44 11.68
N THR A 113 -11.19 -16.76 12.84
CA THR A 113 -9.80 -16.39 13.15
C THR A 113 -9.17 -17.35 14.16
N ARG A 114 -7.86 -17.19 14.35
CA ARG A 114 -7.06 -17.86 15.37
C ARG A 114 -6.41 -16.78 16.24
N VAL A 115 -6.52 -16.91 17.53
CA VAL A 115 -5.98 -15.94 18.50
C VAL A 115 -5.28 -16.66 19.64
N VAL A 116 -4.35 -15.98 20.29
CA VAL A 116 -3.65 -16.47 21.49
C VAL A 116 -4.10 -15.67 22.69
N ARG A 117 -4.52 -16.36 23.75
CA ARG A 117 -4.85 -15.78 25.04
C ARG A 117 -4.04 -16.47 26.13
N GLY A 118 -3.06 -15.76 26.70
CA GLY A 118 -2.09 -16.37 27.59
C GLY A 118 -1.31 -17.48 26.89
N ALA A 119 -1.35 -18.70 27.45
CA ALA A 119 -0.71 -19.88 26.84
C ALA A 119 -1.64 -20.69 25.90
N GLN A 120 -2.90 -20.28 25.73
CA GLN A 120 -3.88 -21.04 24.94
C GLN A 120 -4.09 -20.43 23.57
N GLN A 121 -4.02 -21.27 22.54
CA GLN A 121 -4.41 -20.95 21.17
C GLN A 121 -5.88 -21.32 20.97
N LEU A 122 -6.69 -20.36 20.56
CA LEU A 122 -8.12 -20.51 20.31
C LEU A 122 -8.43 -20.24 18.85
N SER A 123 -9.18 -21.12 18.22
CA SER A 123 -9.69 -20.96 16.86
C SER A 123 -11.21 -20.95 16.86
N GLY A 124 -11.82 -20.08 16.08
CA GLY A 124 -13.28 -20.00 16.03
C GLY A 124 -13.80 -18.74 15.34
N TYR A 125 -15.03 -18.39 15.69
CA TYR A 125 -15.75 -17.25 15.12
C TYR A 125 -15.73 -16.07 16.10
N PHE A 126 -15.05 -15.00 15.72
CA PHE A 126 -14.88 -13.82 16.54
C PHE A 126 -15.96 -12.77 16.26
N PHE A 127 -16.44 -12.14 17.33
CA PHE A 127 -17.38 -11.04 17.34
C PHE A 127 -16.82 -9.95 18.24
N GLY A 128 -16.42 -8.81 17.70
CA GLY A 128 -15.79 -7.76 18.48
C GLY A 128 -14.97 -6.80 17.63
N THR A 129 -13.97 -6.18 18.25
CA THR A 129 -13.04 -5.24 17.61
C THR A 129 -11.73 -5.95 17.29
N ASN A 130 -11.29 -5.85 16.05
CA ASN A 130 -10.03 -6.39 15.56
C ASN A 130 -9.11 -5.23 15.14
N ALA A 131 -8.01 -5.04 15.87
CA ALA A 131 -6.97 -4.08 15.56
C ALA A 131 -5.79 -4.80 14.92
N THR A 132 -5.46 -4.43 13.67
CA THR A 132 -4.43 -5.08 12.86
C THR A 132 -3.35 -4.09 12.48
N ARG A 133 -2.11 -4.53 12.57
CA ARG A 133 -0.93 -3.85 12.03
C ARG A 133 -0.28 -4.74 10.99
N ALA A 134 -0.05 -4.21 9.79
CA ALA A 134 0.68 -4.88 8.74
C ALA A 134 1.84 -4.03 8.24
N ARG A 135 2.97 -4.68 7.93
CA ARG A 135 4.16 -4.06 7.34
C ARG A 135 4.76 -4.99 6.30
N LEU A 136 5.08 -4.43 5.15
CA LEU A 136 5.77 -5.11 4.06
C LEU A 136 6.94 -4.24 3.60
N ARG A 137 8.15 -4.80 3.67
CA ARG A 137 9.38 -4.12 3.27
C ARG A 137 10.19 -5.06 2.39
N GLY A 138 10.76 -4.54 1.30
CA GLY A 138 11.54 -5.41 0.42
C GLY A 138 11.97 -4.77 -0.89
N LEU A 139 12.36 -5.62 -1.82
CA LEU A 139 12.78 -5.26 -3.17
C LEU A 139 11.57 -5.26 -4.10
N PHE A 140 11.37 -4.17 -4.81
CA PHE A 140 10.33 -3.98 -5.82
C PHE A 140 10.98 -3.80 -7.19
N VAL A 141 10.63 -4.64 -8.16
CA VAL A 141 11.22 -4.66 -9.50
C VAL A 141 10.13 -4.45 -10.55
N PRO A 142 9.87 -3.19 -10.96
CA PRO A 142 8.92 -2.87 -12.00
C PRO A 142 9.52 -3.06 -13.40
N LEU A 143 8.75 -3.63 -14.30
CA LEU A 143 8.92 -3.61 -15.74
C LEU A 143 7.79 -2.78 -16.35
N ALA A 144 8.10 -1.72 -17.08
CA ALA A 144 7.09 -0.82 -17.60
C ALA A 144 7.28 -0.43 -19.06
N LEU A 145 6.15 -0.23 -19.72
CA LEU A 145 6.01 0.56 -20.94
C LEU A 145 5.85 2.03 -20.54
N ARG A 146 6.48 2.91 -21.31
CA ARG A 146 6.55 4.34 -21.05
C ARG A 146 6.08 5.09 -22.30
N TYR A 147 4.98 5.82 -22.18
CA TYR A 147 4.39 6.57 -23.28
C TYR A 147 4.58 8.09 -23.05
N PRO A 148 5.54 8.73 -23.72
CA PRO A 148 5.79 10.15 -23.58
C PRO A 148 4.69 11.00 -24.21
N LEU A 149 4.21 12.00 -23.46
CA LEU A 149 3.19 12.97 -23.86
C LEU A 149 3.71 14.38 -23.51
N GLY A 150 4.63 14.91 -24.32
CA GLY A 150 5.27 16.19 -24.05
C GLY A 150 6.07 16.17 -22.75
N ARG A 151 5.66 16.98 -21.74
CA ARG A 151 6.30 16.98 -20.41
C ARG A 151 5.83 15.86 -19.49
N CYS A 152 4.74 15.19 -19.82
CA CYS A 152 4.23 14.04 -19.09
C CYS A 152 4.69 12.74 -19.75
N THR A 153 4.87 11.69 -18.97
CA THR A 153 5.06 10.33 -19.46
C THR A 153 4.14 9.41 -18.66
N LEU A 154 3.25 8.71 -19.36
CA LEU A 154 2.47 7.65 -18.73
C LEU A 154 3.30 6.37 -18.64
N THR A 155 3.18 5.66 -17.54
CA THR A 155 3.89 4.41 -17.33
C THR A 155 2.89 3.34 -16.92
N GLY A 156 3.09 2.11 -17.38
CA GLY A 156 2.26 0.99 -16.98
C GLY A 156 2.95 -0.32 -17.26
N GLY A 157 2.71 -1.31 -16.40
CA GLY A 157 3.36 -2.60 -16.55
C GLY A 157 3.12 -3.52 -15.38
N ALA A 158 4.00 -4.52 -15.28
CA ALA A 158 4.01 -5.50 -14.20
C ALA A 158 5.17 -5.26 -13.25
N TYR A 159 5.08 -5.83 -12.05
CA TYR A 159 6.19 -5.83 -11.12
C TYR A 159 6.30 -7.17 -10.38
N LEU A 160 7.51 -7.45 -9.93
CA LEU A 160 7.82 -8.49 -8.95
C LEU A 160 8.24 -7.82 -7.65
N GLU A 161 7.96 -8.46 -6.54
CA GLU A 161 8.32 -7.97 -5.22
C GLU A 161 8.79 -9.12 -4.33
N TRP A 162 9.88 -8.91 -3.58
CA TRP A 162 10.41 -9.84 -2.59
C TRP A 162 10.48 -9.13 -1.25
N TYR A 163 9.87 -9.73 -0.23
CA TYR A 163 9.75 -9.13 1.09
C TYR A 163 10.87 -9.60 2.01
N SER A 164 11.70 -8.68 2.49
CA SER A 164 12.73 -8.91 3.51
C SER A 164 12.19 -8.79 4.93
N LEU A 165 11.08 -8.05 5.11
CA LEU A 165 10.33 -7.95 6.35
C LEU A 165 8.85 -8.06 6.02
N ARG A 166 8.20 -8.96 6.75
CA ARG A 166 6.77 -9.21 6.69
C ARG A 166 6.23 -9.19 8.10
N GLN A 167 5.21 -8.42 8.34
CA GLN A 167 4.55 -8.37 9.63
C GLN A 167 3.05 -8.28 9.41
N PHE A 168 2.33 -9.13 10.12
CA PHE A 168 0.88 -9.07 10.23
C PHE A 168 0.47 -9.56 11.61
N SER A 169 0.22 -8.62 12.50
CA SER A 169 -0.12 -8.90 13.89
C SER A 169 -1.25 -8.00 14.37
N GLY A 170 -1.89 -8.38 15.47
CA GLY A 170 -2.95 -7.56 16.01
C GLY A 170 -3.54 -8.09 17.29
N THR A 171 -4.66 -7.47 17.69
CA THR A 171 -5.39 -7.79 18.91
C THR A 171 -6.88 -7.89 18.63
N ALA A 172 -7.52 -8.87 19.28
CA ALA A 172 -8.96 -9.05 19.32
C ALA A 172 -9.47 -8.65 20.70
N SER A 173 -10.38 -7.68 20.76
CA SER A 173 -10.88 -7.07 22.00
C SER A 173 -12.37 -6.75 21.92
N ASP A 174 -12.95 -6.35 23.06
CA ASP A 174 -14.32 -5.85 23.18
C ASP A 174 -15.36 -6.80 22.59
N GLY A 175 -15.23 -8.12 22.89
CA GLY A 175 -16.08 -9.09 22.23
C GLY A 175 -15.97 -10.50 22.79
N TYR A 176 -16.20 -11.46 21.91
CA TYR A 176 -16.12 -12.87 22.25
C TYR A 176 -15.76 -13.74 21.04
N LEU A 177 -15.19 -14.91 21.31
CA LEU A 177 -14.96 -15.98 20.33
C LEU A 177 -15.90 -17.15 20.61
N ARG A 178 -16.53 -17.69 19.58
CA ARG A 178 -17.19 -18.99 19.60
C ARG A 178 -16.20 -20.04 19.12
N VAL A 179 -15.82 -20.95 20.03
CA VAL A 179 -14.79 -21.96 19.77
C VAL A 179 -15.28 -22.96 18.71
N GLU A 180 -14.49 -23.22 17.70
CA GLU A 180 -14.69 -24.18 16.60
C GLU A 180 -15.95 -23.95 15.76
N ARG A 181 -17.10 -23.71 16.37
CA ARG A 181 -18.41 -23.61 15.70
C ARG A 181 -19.10 -22.27 16.02
N PRO A 182 -19.98 -21.77 15.15
CA PRO A 182 -20.75 -20.55 15.42
C PRO A 182 -21.60 -20.63 16.72
N THR A 183 -21.94 -21.84 17.16
CA THR A 183 -22.71 -22.13 18.39
C THR A 183 -21.86 -22.71 19.51
N GLY A 184 -20.53 -22.79 19.33
CA GLY A 184 -19.61 -23.37 20.31
C GLY A 184 -19.45 -22.52 21.58
N ASP A 185 -18.61 -22.99 22.49
CA ASP A 185 -18.35 -22.33 23.77
C ASP A 185 -17.91 -20.88 23.56
N LYS A 186 -18.41 -20.01 24.43
CA LYS A 186 -18.17 -18.57 24.35
C LYS A 186 -17.02 -18.17 25.26
N VAL A 187 -15.94 -17.67 24.67
CA VAL A 187 -14.81 -17.08 25.36
C VAL A 187 -14.88 -15.56 25.24
N LEU A 188 -15.00 -14.86 26.37
CA LEU A 188 -15.11 -13.40 26.41
C LEU A 188 -13.73 -12.75 26.33
N PHE A 189 -13.62 -11.67 25.58
CA PHE A 189 -12.44 -10.81 25.52
C PHE A 189 -12.80 -9.43 26.08
N GLY A 190 -11.94 -8.96 26.97
CA GLY A 190 -12.03 -7.62 27.55
C GLY A 190 -11.52 -6.52 26.60
N PRO A 191 -11.38 -5.31 27.14
CA PRO A 191 -10.84 -4.19 26.40
C PRO A 191 -9.37 -4.42 25.97
N LYS A 192 -8.90 -3.63 25.01
CA LYS A 192 -7.60 -3.79 24.33
C LYS A 192 -6.40 -3.95 25.28
N ASN A 193 -6.45 -3.29 26.42
CA ASN A 193 -5.35 -3.28 27.40
C ASN A 193 -5.57 -4.25 28.58
N ASP A 194 -6.73 -4.91 28.64
CA ASP A 194 -7.06 -5.83 29.74
C ASP A 194 -7.98 -6.96 29.24
N GLY A 195 -7.45 -8.17 29.18
CA GLY A 195 -8.20 -9.36 28.76
C GLY A 195 -8.44 -9.49 27.26
N SER A 196 -7.72 -8.77 26.42
CA SER A 196 -7.68 -8.99 24.96
C SER A 196 -6.91 -10.26 24.62
N ALA A 197 -7.09 -10.73 23.37
CA ALA A 197 -6.26 -11.78 22.77
C ALA A 197 -5.41 -11.20 21.64
N SER A 198 -4.23 -11.76 21.44
CA SER A 198 -3.34 -11.35 20.33
C SER A 198 -3.29 -12.39 19.23
N TYR A 199 -2.86 -11.99 18.07
CA TYR A 199 -2.49 -12.87 16.97
C TYR A 199 -1.27 -12.33 16.25
N ASP A 200 -0.48 -13.25 15.72
CA ASP A 200 0.64 -12.97 14.82
C ASP A 200 0.61 -13.99 13.69
N PHE A 201 0.49 -13.48 12.46
CA PHE A 201 0.44 -14.26 11.22
C PHE A 201 1.56 -13.83 10.27
N SER A 202 2.63 -13.26 10.80
CA SER A 202 3.76 -12.75 10.02
C SER A 202 4.45 -13.84 9.21
N ASP A 203 4.56 -15.04 9.77
CA ASP A 203 5.20 -16.19 9.12
C ASP A 203 4.34 -16.83 8.01
N GLU A 204 3.04 -16.53 8.02
CA GLU A 204 2.07 -17.05 7.04
C GLU A 204 1.97 -16.15 5.77
N LEU A 205 2.67 -15.00 5.78
CA LEU A 205 2.74 -14.10 4.63
C LEU A 205 3.69 -14.65 3.56
N ASN A 206 3.29 -14.53 2.30
CA ASN A 206 4.12 -14.89 1.16
C ASN A 206 5.43 -14.10 1.13
N ASP A 207 6.53 -14.74 0.75
CA ASP A 207 7.88 -14.14 0.62
C ASP A 207 7.99 -13.21 -0.56
N SER A 208 7.14 -13.40 -1.56
CA SER A 208 7.17 -12.67 -2.82
C SER A 208 5.77 -12.50 -3.38
N GLY A 209 5.64 -11.57 -4.30
CA GLY A 209 4.40 -11.34 -5.01
C GLY A 209 4.65 -10.72 -6.37
N PHE A 210 3.62 -10.75 -7.19
CA PHE A 210 3.60 -10.02 -8.44
C PHE A 210 2.33 -9.18 -8.55
N GLY A 211 2.38 -8.16 -9.40
CA GLY A 211 1.23 -7.31 -9.63
C GLY A 211 1.41 -6.41 -10.84
N VAL A 212 0.49 -5.47 -10.96
CA VAL A 212 0.49 -4.46 -12.01
C VAL A 212 0.65 -3.07 -11.42
N HIS A 213 1.19 -2.16 -12.22
CA HIS A 213 1.30 -0.76 -11.81
C HIS A 213 0.93 0.18 -12.95
N LEU A 214 0.41 1.33 -12.58
CA LEU A 214 0.17 2.47 -13.45
C LEU A 214 0.81 3.70 -12.81
N GLY A 215 1.35 4.58 -13.63
CA GLY A 215 1.96 5.79 -13.12
C GLY A 215 2.04 6.89 -14.16
N ALA A 216 2.44 8.06 -13.67
CA ALA A 216 2.74 9.22 -14.48
C ALA A 216 4.02 9.89 -13.98
N GLU A 217 4.82 10.37 -14.91
CA GLU A 217 5.96 11.23 -14.62
C GLU A 217 5.74 12.60 -15.25
N TYR A 218 6.17 13.64 -14.56
CA TYR A 218 6.16 15.00 -15.07
C TYR A 218 7.57 15.60 -15.03
N ALA A 219 8.04 16.08 -16.17
CA ALA A 219 9.36 16.70 -16.29
C ALA A 219 9.34 18.12 -15.69
N LEU A 220 9.84 18.25 -14.45
CA LEU A 220 10.05 19.54 -13.79
C LEU A 220 11.18 20.30 -14.49
N SER A 221 12.23 19.60 -14.89
CA SER A 221 13.36 20.10 -15.67
C SER A 221 13.90 18.98 -16.56
N PRO A 222 14.90 19.24 -17.41
CA PRO A 222 15.52 18.20 -18.22
C PRO A 222 16.11 17.02 -17.43
N ARG A 223 16.41 17.24 -16.15
CA ARG A 223 17.03 16.24 -15.28
C ARG A 223 16.15 15.76 -14.13
N PHE A 224 15.12 16.50 -13.74
CA PHE A 224 14.26 16.14 -12.60
C PHE A 224 12.86 15.80 -13.07
N LEU A 225 12.39 14.63 -12.66
CA LEU A 225 11.06 14.10 -12.94
C LEU A 225 10.32 13.90 -11.62
N LEU A 226 9.13 14.47 -11.50
CA LEU A 226 8.17 14.11 -10.46
C LEU A 226 7.47 12.83 -10.92
N ASN A 227 7.34 11.81 -10.06
CA ASN A 227 6.61 10.60 -10.37
C ASN A 227 5.47 10.35 -9.39
N ALA A 228 4.37 9.79 -9.91
CA ALA A 228 3.27 9.24 -9.15
C ALA A 228 2.97 7.84 -9.69
N GLN A 229 2.87 6.84 -8.81
CA GLN A 229 2.66 5.45 -9.19
C GLN A 229 1.67 4.76 -8.26
N LEU A 230 0.69 4.09 -8.85
CA LEU A 230 -0.25 3.18 -8.19
C LEU A 230 0.18 1.74 -8.47
N THR A 231 0.20 0.90 -7.46
CA THR A 231 0.54 -0.52 -7.56
C THR A 231 -0.59 -1.38 -7.00
N TRP A 232 -0.93 -2.47 -7.69
CA TRP A 232 -1.89 -3.47 -7.25
C TRP A 232 -1.26 -4.86 -7.32
N GLY A 233 -1.13 -5.51 -6.16
CA GLY A 233 -0.68 -6.90 -6.07
C GLY A 233 -1.76 -7.86 -6.53
N LEU A 234 -1.42 -8.73 -7.48
CA LEU A 234 -2.29 -9.80 -7.96
C LEU A 234 -2.10 -11.09 -7.13
N THR A 235 -0.92 -11.26 -6.54
CA THR A 235 -0.67 -12.31 -5.55
C THR A 235 -1.27 -11.88 -4.20
N PRO A 236 -2.11 -12.72 -3.56
CA PRO A 236 -2.56 -12.49 -2.19
C PRO A 236 -1.38 -12.41 -1.21
N ALA A 237 -1.54 -11.67 -0.12
CA ALA A 237 -0.50 -11.53 0.89
C ALA A 237 -0.23 -12.83 1.66
N PHE A 238 -1.26 -13.64 1.90
CA PHE A 238 -1.15 -14.94 2.58
C PHE A 238 -1.09 -16.10 1.60
N ASP A 239 -0.42 -17.17 2.01
CA ASP A 239 -0.45 -18.44 1.30
C ASP A 239 -1.88 -19.00 1.22
N GLY A 240 -2.21 -19.67 0.13
CA GLY A 240 -3.55 -20.23 -0.12
C GLY A 240 -3.97 -21.32 0.87
N SER A 241 -3.05 -21.91 1.60
CA SER A 241 -3.31 -22.90 2.67
C SER A 241 -3.73 -22.25 3.98
N PHE A 242 -3.49 -20.95 4.15
CA PHE A 242 -3.79 -20.22 5.38
C PHE A 242 -5.26 -19.83 5.46
N THR A 243 -5.99 -20.37 6.43
CA THR A 243 -7.44 -20.25 6.56
C THR A 243 -7.92 -19.38 7.72
N ALA A 244 -7.00 -18.83 8.54
CA ALA A 244 -7.39 -17.98 9.67
C ALA A 244 -7.84 -16.57 9.22
N VAL A 245 -7.49 -16.15 8.01
CA VAL A 245 -8.01 -14.96 7.33
C VAL A 245 -8.80 -15.45 6.11
N PRO A 246 -10.13 -15.48 6.17
CA PRO A 246 -10.96 -16.16 5.15
C PRO A 246 -11.01 -15.42 3.82
N THR A 247 -10.61 -14.15 3.78
CA THR A 247 -10.64 -13.33 2.55
C THR A 247 -9.23 -13.02 2.09
N PRO A 248 -8.90 -13.22 0.80
CA PRO A 248 -7.59 -12.87 0.28
C PRO A 248 -7.33 -11.35 0.42
N LEU A 249 -6.17 -11.01 0.95
CA LEU A 249 -5.70 -9.63 1.10
C LEU A 249 -4.69 -9.32 0.00
N HIS A 250 -4.96 -8.30 -0.80
CA HIS A 250 -4.09 -7.87 -1.88
C HIS A 250 -3.32 -6.60 -1.53
N PRO A 251 -1.99 -6.56 -1.76
CA PRO A 251 -1.21 -5.35 -1.56
C PRO A 251 -1.63 -4.24 -2.51
N LEU A 252 -1.95 -3.07 -1.97
CA LEU A 252 -2.20 -1.84 -2.71
C LEU A 252 -1.18 -0.80 -2.28
N GLY A 253 -0.65 0.00 -3.20
CA GLY A 253 0.31 1.03 -2.87
C GLY A 253 0.19 2.25 -3.77
N PHE A 254 0.47 3.41 -3.20
CA PHE A 254 0.62 4.66 -3.92
C PHE A 254 1.95 5.31 -3.55
N THR A 255 2.72 5.69 -4.57
CA THR A 255 4.03 6.32 -4.41
C THR A 255 4.03 7.71 -5.03
N LEU A 256 4.59 8.68 -4.31
CA LEU A 256 5.04 9.96 -4.87
C LEU A 256 6.56 10.07 -4.70
N GLY A 257 7.25 10.54 -5.74
CA GLY A 257 8.70 10.61 -5.70
C GLY A 257 9.29 11.52 -6.75
N VAL A 258 10.62 11.62 -6.71
CA VAL A 258 11.42 12.39 -7.67
C VAL A 258 12.52 11.48 -8.21
N ASN A 259 12.70 11.51 -9.53
CA ASN A 259 13.77 10.79 -10.22
C ASN A 259 14.72 11.80 -10.87
N TYR A 260 16.01 11.49 -10.87
CA TYR A 260 17.05 12.24 -11.55
C TYR A 260 17.51 11.50 -12.80
N VAL A 261 17.60 12.18 -13.94
CA VAL A 261 17.98 11.56 -15.22
C VAL A 261 19.48 11.67 -15.44
N ILE A 262 20.14 10.50 -15.57
CA ILE A 262 21.55 10.35 -15.90
C ILE A 262 21.66 9.71 -17.29
N GLY A 263 22.42 10.29 -18.20
CA GLY A 263 22.59 9.78 -19.55
C GLY A 263 21.35 10.05 -20.44
N GLY A 264 21.32 9.40 -21.62
CA GLY A 264 20.30 9.67 -22.62
C GLY A 264 20.43 11.10 -23.13
N GLY A 265 21.43 11.37 -23.98
CA GLY A 265 21.62 12.69 -24.59
C GLY A 265 20.32 13.35 -25.02
N ARG A 266 20.27 14.68 -24.90
CA ARG A 266 19.16 15.55 -25.35
C ARG A 266 18.93 15.41 -26.83
#